data_f74ff3d418760897ab8c6f1db63ff577
#
_entry.id   f74ff3d418760897ab8c6f1db63ff577
#
_cell.length_a   1.000
_cell.length_b   1.000
_cell.length_c   1.000
_cell.angle_alpha   90.00
_cell.angle_beta   90.00
_cell.angle_gamma   90.00
#
_symmetry.space_group_name_H-M   'P 1'
#
loop_
_entity.id
_entity.type
_entity.pdbx_description
1 polymer ?
#
loop_
_entity_poly.entity_id
_entity_poly.type
_entity_poly.pdbx_seq_one_letter_code
_entity_poly.pdbx_strand_id
1 'polypeptide(L)'
;MRSSEPVSPLESPEFEFEAALELELPRMRALLRRHGETPSSSPPLLLVLGGRAPDPDWLRKVSVGRETWALDRGADACRAAGVVPTRILGDFDSVSEGAREWAERMGARADRYSPDKDDTDFQLALRLLSGDVVVTGCWGGRFDHAFSNVFSSLGAMERGVRVLWFADEREVLFPLRGPAKLELDFEIPPSVLSLLSLTASCQGVSIENVKWPLDDVKLAQGSPREISNVPLGRLVRVEVRSGVLGVYGKWENGEWGI
;
A
#
# COMPACT_ATOMS: atom_id res chain seq x y z
N MET A 1 50.26 -12.05 -25.83
CA MET A 1 48.87 -12.55 -25.95
C MET A 1 48.50 -13.14 -24.61
N ARG A 2 47.72 -12.42 -23.79
CA ARG A 2 47.13 -12.97 -22.57
C ARG A 2 45.66 -13.27 -22.92
N SER A 3 45.30 -14.55 -22.85
CA SER A 3 43.95 -15.05 -23.04
C SER A 3 43.09 -14.54 -21.89
N SER A 4 42.07 -13.72 -22.18
CA SER A 4 41.03 -13.36 -21.27
C SER A 4 40.07 -14.56 -21.13
N GLU A 5 40.07 -15.20 -19.97
CA GLU A 5 39.02 -16.15 -19.61
C GLU A 5 37.69 -15.43 -19.53
N PRO A 6 36.60 -16.02 -20.03
CA PRO A 6 35.27 -15.45 -19.84
C PRO A 6 34.87 -15.52 -18.36
N VAL A 7 34.55 -14.38 -17.79
CA VAL A 7 33.96 -14.29 -16.45
C VAL A 7 32.59 -15.00 -16.51
N SER A 8 32.48 -16.09 -15.78
CA SER A 8 31.19 -16.79 -15.58
C SER A 8 30.13 -15.80 -15.07
N PRO A 9 28.91 -15.81 -15.60
CA PRO A 9 27.84 -15.00 -15.04
C PRO A 9 27.65 -15.42 -13.57
N LEU A 10 27.77 -14.46 -12.65
CA LEU A 10 27.41 -14.66 -11.26
C LEU A 10 25.96 -15.10 -11.23
N GLU A 11 25.71 -16.37 -10.94
CA GLU A 11 24.37 -16.87 -10.67
C GLU A 11 23.75 -15.99 -9.59
N SER A 12 22.65 -15.35 -9.93
CA SER A 12 21.89 -14.54 -8.98
C SER A 12 21.45 -15.44 -7.84
N PRO A 13 21.63 -15.07 -6.57
CA PRO A 13 21.18 -15.90 -5.47
C PRO A 13 19.69 -16.17 -5.62
N GLU A 14 19.30 -17.44 -5.75
CA GLU A 14 17.89 -17.84 -5.70
C GLU A 14 17.39 -17.61 -4.28
N PHE A 15 16.47 -16.68 -4.13
CA PHE A 15 15.78 -16.44 -2.86
C PHE A 15 14.66 -17.46 -2.69
N GLU A 16 14.70 -18.22 -1.60
CA GLU A 16 13.59 -19.08 -1.21
C GLU A 16 12.49 -18.23 -0.59
N PHE A 17 11.26 -18.35 -1.11
CA PHE A 17 10.08 -17.69 -0.61
C PHE A 17 9.20 -18.71 0.12
N GLU A 18 9.30 -18.77 1.43
CA GLU A 18 8.68 -19.81 2.25
C GLU A 18 7.15 -19.70 2.34
N ALA A 19 6.61 -18.50 2.27
CA ALA A 19 5.17 -18.27 2.42
C ALA A 19 4.67 -17.12 1.52
N ALA A 20 3.39 -17.18 1.18
CA ALA A 20 2.70 -16.16 0.43
C ALA A 20 1.61 -15.52 1.28
N LEU A 21 1.51 -14.21 1.24
CA LEU A 21 0.39 -13.45 1.80
C LEU A 21 -0.60 -13.14 0.67
N GLU A 22 -1.80 -13.67 0.79
CA GLU A 22 -2.90 -13.35 -0.12
C GLU A 22 -3.62 -12.09 0.37
N LEU A 23 -3.73 -11.11 -0.52
CA LEU A 23 -4.40 -9.84 -0.27
C LEU A 23 -5.59 -9.72 -1.22
N GLU A 24 -6.78 -9.70 -0.66
CA GLU A 24 -7.99 -9.46 -1.44
C GLU A 24 -8.37 -7.99 -1.36
N LEU A 25 -8.53 -7.40 -2.53
CA LEU A 25 -9.16 -6.10 -2.75
C LEU A 25 -10.35 -6.32 -3.68
N PRO A 26 -11.39 -5.47 -3.61
CA PRO A 26 -12.46 -5.55 -4.60
C PRO A 26 -11.89 -5.57 -6.02
N ARG A 27 -12.22 -6.64 -6.79
CA ARG A 27 -11.80 -6.88 -8.19
C ARG A 27 -10.32 -7.14 -8.46
N MET A 28 -9.54 -7.39 -7.41
CA MET A 28 -8.14 -7.74 -7.55
C MET A 28 -7.72 -8.68 -6.43
N ARG A 29 -6.90 -9.67 -6.76
CA ARG A 29 -6.13 -10.44 -5.80
C ARG A 29 -4.66 -10.11 -5.97
N ALA A 30 -3.96 -9.99 -4.87
CA ALA A 30 -2.53 -9.83 -4.86
C ALA A 30 -1.89 -10.93 -4.02
N LEU A 31 -0.94 -11.65 -4.58
CA LEU A 31 -0.15 -12.66 -3.89
C LEU A 31 1.25 -12.10 -3.66
N LEU A 32 1.53 -11.76 -2.41
CA LEU A 32 2.81 -11.19 -2.00
C LEU A 32 3.69 -12.25 -1.34
N ARG A 33 4.89 -12.45 -1.87
CA ARG A 33 5.94 -13.30 -1.31
C ARG A 33 7.13 -12.45 -0.91
N ARG A 34 7.63 -12.64 0.31
CA ARG A 34 8.80 -11.93 0.85
C ARG A 34 9.77 -12.94 1.43
N HIS A 35 11.05 -12.77 1.13
CA HIS A 35 12.09 -13.63 1.66
C HIS A 35 12.30 -13.37 3.17
N GLY A 36 12.41 -14.45 3.94
CA GLY A 36 12.69 -14.41 5.38
C GLY A 36 11.56 -13.81 6.26
N GLU A 37 10.35 -13.63 5.72
CA GLU A 37 9.21 -13.14 6.46
C GLU A 37 8.09 -14.18 6.52
N THR A 38 7.63 -14.47 7.74
CA THR A 38 6.42 -15.27 7.95
C THR A 38 5.19 -14.35 7.90
N PRO A 39 4.16 -14.68 7.10
CA PRO A 39 2.90 -13.93 7.11
C PRO A 39 2.30 -13.90 8.53
N SER A 40 1.69 -12.75 8.87
CA SER A 40 0.92 -12.65 10.11
C SER A 40 -0.25 -13.64 10.09
N SER A 41 -0.53 -14.29 11.20
CA SER A 41 -1.72 -15.13 11.38
C SER A 41 -3.00 -14.30 11.54
N SER A 42 -2.88 -13.01 11.81
CA SER A 42 -4.00 -12.09 11.96
C SER A 42 -4.20 -11.27 10.69
N PRO A 43 -5.46 -10.96 10.32
CA PRO A 43 -5.73 -10.04 9.21
C PRO A 43 -5.03 -8.69 9.43
N PRO A 44 -4.56 -8.02 8.34
CA PRO A 44 -3.98 -6.70 8.44
C PRO A 44 -4.98 -5.68 9.02
N LEU A 45 -4.50 -4.78 9.89
CA LEU A 45 -5.31 -3.69 10.42
C LEU A 45 -5.60 -2.67 9.31
N LEU A 46 -6.85 -2.18 9.23
CA LEU A 46 -7.26 -1.15 8.28
C LEU A 46 -7.17 0.25 8.91
N LEU A 47 -6.37 1.13 8.31
CA LEU A 47 -6.35 2.55 8.62
C LEU A 47 -7.16 3.34 7.59
N VAL A 48 -8.12 4.13 8.06
CA VAL A 48 -8.94 5.03 7.24
C VAL A 48 -8.52 6.47 7.50
N LEU A 49 -7.85 7.08 6.53
CA LEU A 49 -7.31 8.45 6.63
C LEU A 49 -8.33 9.50 6.14
N GLY A 50 -8.03 10.76 6.40
CA GLY A 50 -8.90 11.91 6.10
C GLY A 50 -8.72 12.54 4.72
N GLY A 51 -8.12 11.88 3.74
CA GLY A 51 -7.98 12.36 2.36
C GLY A 51 -9.29 12.21 1.56
N ARG A 52 -9.20 11.77 0.30
CA ARG A 52 -10.39 11.42 -0.49
C ARG A 52 -11.11 10.26 0.19
N ALA A 53 -12.36 10.49 0.56
CA ALA A 53 -13.19 9.43 1.13
C ALA A 53 -13.33 8.30 0.08
N PRO A 54 -13.04 7.05 0.44
CA PRO A 54 -13.30 5.92 -0.45
C PRO A 54 -14.81 5.73 -0.65
N ASP A 55 -15.17 5.07 -1.74
CA ASP A 55 -16.55 4.65 -1.96
C ASP A 55 -17.05 3.80 -0.76
N PRO A 56 -18.27 4.08 -0.22
CA PRO A 56 -18.77 3.38 0.96
C PRO A 56 -18.90 1.86 0.78
N ASP A 57 -19.28 1.37 -0.40
CA ASP A 57 -19.41 -0.07 -0.65
C ASP A 57 -18.03 -0.72 -0.76
N TRP A 58 -17.07 -0.03 -1.36
CA TRP A 58 -15.68 -0.45 -1.39
C TRP A 58 -15.11 -0.53 0.03
N LEU A 59 -15.31 0.50 0.86
CA LEU A 59 -14.82 0.53 2.24
C LEU A 59 -15.42 -0.61 3.08
N ARG A 60 -16.73 -0.87 2.94
CA ARG A 60 -17.38 -2.01 3.59
C ARG A 60 -16.72 -3.34 3.22
N LYS A 61 -16.43 -3.56 1.94
CA LYS A 61 -15.80 -4.81 1.46
C LYS A 61 -14.40 -4.99 2.05
N VAL A 62 -13.57 -3.95 2.03
CA VAL A 62 -12.18 -4.05 2.53
C VAL A 62 -12.09 -4.10 4.06
N SER A 63 -13.12 -3.66 4.78
CA SER A 63 -13.14 -3.74 6.25
C SER A 63 -13.53 -5.11 6.80
N VAL A 64 -14.08 -6.00 5.98
CA VAL A 64 -14.53 -7.32 6.44
C VAL A 64 -13.40 -8.10 7.08
N GLY A 65 -13.60 -8.52 8.33
CA GLY A 65 -12.63 -9.32 9.09
C GLY A 65 -11.39 -8.55 9.56
N ARG A 66 -11.33 -7.23 9.39
CA ARG A 66 -10.21 -6.39 9.83
C ARG A 66 -10.61 -5.48 10.98
N GLU A 67 -9.71 -5.34 11.95
CA GLU A 67 -9.78 -4.22 12.88
C GLU A 67 -9.59 -2.93 12.09
N THR A 68 -10.41 -1.92 12.38
CA THR A 68 -10.41 -0.64 11.66
C THR A 68 -10.13 0.50 12.63
N TRP A 69 -9.15 1.34 12.30
CA TRP A 69 -8.91 2.61 12.98
C TRP A 69 -9.18 3.76 12.02
N ALA A 70 -9.78 4.83 12.50
CA ALA A 70 -10.05 6.02 11.74
C ALA A 70 -9.19 7.19 12.23
N LEU A 71 -8.57 7.91 11.31
CA LEU A 71 -7.74 9.08 11.59
C LEU A 71 -8.49 10.33 11.13
N ASP A 72 -8.79 11.21 12.07
CA ASP A 72 -9.54 12.45 11.84
C ASP A 72 -10.77 12.24 10.95
N ARG A 73 -10.85 12.92 9.80
CA ARG A 73 -11.95 12.79 8.83
C ARG A 73 -12.18 11.38 8.30
N GLY A 74 -11.27 10.45 8.54
CA GLY A 74 -11.50 9.04 8.27
C GLY A 74 -12.73 8.49 9.01
N ALA A 75 -13.09 9.07 10.16
CA ALA A 75 -14.29 8.70 10.88
C ALA A 75 -15.59 9.06 10.12
N ASP A 76 -15.58 10.13 9.33
CA ASP A 76 -16.71 10.50 8.46
C ASP A 76 -16.92 9.45 7.36
N ALA A 77 -15.83 8.99 6.75
CA ALA A 77 -15.87 7.91 5.75
C ALA A 77 -16.39 6.61 6.36
N CYS A 78 -15.89 6.24 7.56
CA CYS A 78 -16.37 5.08 8.30
C CYS A 78 -17.87 5.16 8.58
N ARG A 79 -18.35 6.31 9.05
CA ARG A 79 -19.80 6.52 9.30
C ARG A 79 -20.63 6.41 8.03
N ALA A 80 -20.18 7.03 6.94
CA ALA A 80 -20.87 6.95 5.65
C ALA A 80 -20.98 5.52 5.12
N ALA A 81 -19.96 4.71 5.35
CA ALA A 81 -19.95 3.29 4.99
C ALA A 81 -20.63 2.37 6.02
N GLY A 82 -20.97 2.85 7.21
CA GLY A 82 -21.46 2.01 8.30
C GLY A 82 -20.39 1.06 8.88
N VAL A 83 -19.10 1.38 8.68
CA VAL A 83 -17.96 0.62 9.20
C VAL A 83 -17.57 1.20 10.55
N VAL A 84 -17.81 0.46 11.64
CA VAL A 84 -17.53 0.92 13.00
C VAL A 84 -16.03 0.77 13.27
N PRO A 85 -15.27 1.88 13.48
CA PRO A 85 -13.89 1.78 13.87
C PRO A 85 -13.77 1.34 15.34
N THR A 86 -12.74 0.60 15.69
CA THR A 86 -12.43 0.30 17.10
C THR A 86 -11.72 1.47 17.78
N ARG A 87 -11.09 2.35 16.97
CA ARG A 87 -10.33 3.49 17.46
C ARG A 87 -10.41 4.69 16.51
N ILE A 88 -10.49 5.89 17.10
CA ILE A 88 -10.37 7.16 16.39
C ILE A 88 -9.13 7.88 16.93
N LEU A 89 -8.25 8.37 16.06
CA LEU A 89 -7.06 9.14 16.41
C LEU A 89 -7.05 10.49 15.69
N GLY A 90 -6.59 11.53 16.36
CA GLY A 90 -6.34 12.84 15.78
C GLY A 90 -6.47 13.97 16.78
N ASP A 91 -6.40 15.21 16.30
CA ASP A 91 -6.72 16.40 17.10
C ASP A 91 -8.22 16.72 17.06
N PHE A 92 -8.95 16.06 16.14
CA PHE A 92 -10.39 16.16 15.91
C PHE A 92 -10.85 17.54 15.41
N ASP A 93 -9.97 18.30 14.80
CA ASP A 93 -10.30 19.60 14.21
C ASP A 93 -11.06 19.48 12.88
N SER A 94 -10.83 18.40 12.15
CA SER A 94 -11.37 18.14 10.82
C SER A 94 -12.49 17.09 10.76
N VAL A 95 -12.67 16.27 11.80
CA VAL A 95 -13.75 15.28 11.88
C VAL A 95 -15.07 15.96 12.24
N SER A 96 -16.17 15.57 11.58
CA SER A 96 -17.48 16.07 11.98
C SER A 96 -17.87 15.57 13.38
N GLU A 97 -18.48 16.45 14.18
CA GLU A 97 -18.92 16.10 15.54
C GLU A 97 -19.84 14.87 15.51
N GLY A 98 -20.76 14.83 14.54
CA GLY A 98 -21.67 13.69 14.39
C GLY A 98 -20.98 12.37 14.05
N ALA A 99 -19.84 12.35 13.33
CA ALA A 99 -19.09 11.14 13.05
C ALA A 99 -18.33 10.66 14.30
N ARG A 100 -17.71 11.59 15.01
CA ARG A 100 -17.02 11.28 16.27
C ARG A 100 -17.97 10.69 17.30
N GLU A 101 -19.07 11.39 17.62
CA GLU A 101 -20.07 10.92 18.58
C GLU A 101 -20.70 9.57 18.19
N TRP A 102 -20.92 9.37 16.88
CA TRP A 102 -21.42 8.10 16.38
C TRP A 102 -20.44 6.97 16.68
N ALA A 103 -19.17 7.15 16.37
CA ALA A 103 -18.17 6.12 16.59
C ALA A 103 -17.96 5.82 18.09
N GLU A 104 -17.93 6.86 18.95
CA GLU A 104 -17.86 6.70 20.40
C GLU A 104 -19.09 5.94 20.97
N ARG A 105 -20.31 6.27 20.51
CA ARG A 105 -21.54 5.52 20.88
C ARG A 105 -21.50 4.07 20.43
N MET A 106 -20.82 3.78 19.31
CA MET A 106 -20.62 2.42 18.82
C MET A 106 -19.48 1.69 19.52
N GLY A 107 -18.79 2.32 20.47
CA GLY A 107 -17.75 1.72 21.29
C GLY A 107 -16.33 2.01 20.85
N ALA A 108 -16.11 2.89 19.88
CA ALA A 108 -14.77 3.29 19.48
C ALA A 108 -14.05 4.04 20.61
N ARG A 109 -12.77 3.70 20.81
CA ARG A 109 -11.89 4.49 21.68
C ARG A 109 -11.45 5.75 20.94
N ALA A 110 -11.61 6.93 21.55
CA ALA A 110 -11.11 8.18 21.02
C ALA A 110 -9.80 8.59 21.70
N ASP A 111 -8.73 8.69 20.94
CA ASP A 111 -7.42 9.17 21.38
C ASP A 111 -7.14 10.54 20.78
N ARG A 112 -7.33 11.57 21.59
CA ARG A 112 -7.08 12.94 21.17
C ARG A 112 -5.64 13.33 21.41
N TYR A 113 -5.01 13.91 20.37
CA TYR A 113 -3.66 14.43 20.42
C TYR A 113 -3.67 15.97 20.28
N SER A 114 -2.59 16.61 20.75
CA SER A 114 -2.42 18.06 20.55
C SER A 114 -2.23 18.37 19.06
N PRO A 115 -2.81 19.45 18.53
CA PRO A 115 -2.47 19.96 17.20
C PRO A 115 -0.99 20.41 17.11
N ASP A 116 -0.41 20.87 18.23
CA ASP A 116 1.01 21.24 18.34
C ASP A 116 1.86 19.99 18.59
N LYS A 117 2.06 19.21 17.54
CA LYS A 117 2.89 17.98 17.56
C LYS A 117 3.74 17.91 16.29
N ASP A 118 4.92 17.32 16.40
CA ASP A 118 5.84 17.15 15.28
C ASP A 118 5.39 16.04 14.31
N ASP A 119 4.53 15.12 14.76
CA ASP A 119 4.07 13.98 13.98
C ASP A 119 2.68 14.23 13.36
N THR A 120 2.47 13.72 12.15
CA THR A 120 1.13 13.60 11.58
C THR A 120 0.33 12.50 12.30
N ASP A 121 -1.00 12.53 12.20
CA ASP A 121 -1.84 11.49 12.81
C ASP A 121 -1.52 10.10 12.26
N PHE A 122 -1.16 10.01 10.98
CA PHE A 122 -0.70 8.76 10.39
C PHE A 122 0.60 8.26 11.01
N GLN A 123 1.58 9.14 11.23
CA GLN A 123 2.84 8.78 11.91
C GLN A 123 2.59 8.30 13.34
N LEU A 124 1.69 8.99 14.07
CA LEU A 124 1.28 8.56 15.41
C LEU A 124 0.63 7.18 15.39
N ALA A 125 -0.30 6.94 14.46
CA ALA A 125 -0.92 5.63 14.31
C ALA A 125 0.14 4.54 14.05
N LEU A 126 1.09 4.78 13.14
CA LEU A 126 2.18 3.84 12.83
C LEU A 126 3.11 3.58 14.03
N ARG A 127 3.23 4.51 15.00
CA ARG A 127 4.00 4.28 16.24
C ARG A 127 3.29 3.38 17.24
N LEU A 128 1.97 3.32 17.17
CA LEU A 128 1.13 2.50 18.05
C LEU A 128 0.91 1.08 17.53
N LEU A 129 1.32 0.82 16.28
CA LEU A 129 1.06 -0.41 15.57
C LEU A 129 2.29 -1.31 15.48
N SER A 130 2.04 -2.57 15.19
CA SER A 130 3.02 -3.57 14.79
C SER A 130 2.38 -4.51 13.77
N GLY A 131 3.20 -5.13 12.91
CA GLY A 131 2.71 -6.08 11.90
C GLY A 131 2.12 -5.43 10.66
N ASP A 132 1.16 -6.11 10.05
CA ASP A 132 0.63 -5.76 8.75
C ASP A 132 -0.52 -4.73 8.84
N VAL A 133 -0.45 -3.72 7.99
CA VAL A 133 -1.40 -2.61 7.92
C VAL A 133 -1.81 -2.37 6.47
N VAL A 134 -3.05 -2.03 6.26
CA VAL A 134 -3.61 -1.60 4.98
C VAL A 134 -4.23 -0.22 5.14
N VAL A 135 -4.11 0.64 4.15
CA VAL A 135 -4.44 2.07 4.26
C VAL A 135 -5.40 2.51 3.18
N THR A 136 -6.44 3.22 3.56
CA THR A 136 -7.37 3.89 2.63
C THR A 136 -7.62 5.35 3.03
N GLY A 137 -8.28 6.13 2.15
CA GLY A 137 -8.48 7.56 2.40
C GLY A 137 -7.17 8.37 2.36
N CYS A 138 -6.14 7.85 1.70
CA CYS A 138 -4.80 8.43 1.63
C CYS A 138 -4.59 9.30 0.39
N TRP A 139 -5.45 9.17 -0.63
CA TRP A 139 -5.37 9.87 -1.89
C TRP A 139 -6.20 11.15 -1.91
N GLY A 140 -5.93 12.02 -2.88
CA GLY A 140 -6.63 13.29 -3.03
C GLY A 140 -6.31 14.29 -1.92
N GLY A 141 -6.96 15.46 -1.96
CA GLY A 141 -6.68 16.52 -0.99
C GLY A 141 -5.27 17.12 -1.14
N ARG A 142 -4.56 17.28 -0.04
CA ARG A 142 -3.20 17.85 0.00
C ARG A 142 -2.17 16.83 -0.48
N PHE A 143 -1.41 17.20 -1.51
CA PHE A 143 -0.33 16.37 -2.06
C PHE A 143 0.76 16.07 -1.04
N ASP A 144 1.14 17.06 -0.21
CA ASP A 144 2.16 16.92 0.83
C ASP A 144 1.81 15.82 1.84
N HIS A 145 0.53 15.68 2.22
CA HIS A 145 0.07 14.60 3.09
C HIS A 145 0.16 13.24 2.40
N ALA A 146 -0.32 13.12 1.15
CA ALA A 146 -0.25 11.85 0.41
C ALA A 146 1.21 11.41 0.23
N PHE A 147 2.10 12.34 -0.14
CA PHE A 147 3.54 12.11 -0.26
C PHE A 147 4.15 11.68 1.08
N SER A 148 3.89 12.44 2.16
CA SER A 148 4.40 12.13 3.50
C SER A 148 3.93 10.76 3.99
N ASN A 149 2.68 10.36 3.73
CA ASN A 149 2.15 9.07 4.16
C ASN A 149 2.94 7.90 3.56
N VAL A 150 3.25 7.96 2.25
CA VAL A 150 4.06 6.91 1.60
C VAL A 150 5.44 6.81 2.26
N PHE A 151 6.15 7.93 2.43
CA PHE A 151 7.49 7.92 3.02
C PHE A 151 7.50 7.60 4.52
N SER A 152 6.48 7.99 5.27
CA SER A 152 6.32 7.60 6.68
C SER A 152 6.18 6.08 6.84
N SER A 153 5.52 5.42 5.86
CA SER A 153 5.43 3.96 5.86
C SER A 153 6.78 3.28 5.71
N LEU A 154 7.71 3.86 4.94
CA LEU A 154 9.07 3.32 4.80
C LEU A 154 9.83 3.37 6.12
N GLY A 155 9.75 4.49 6.85
CA GLY A 155 10.32 4.61 8.19
C GLY A 155 9.69 3.66 9.21
N ALA A 156 8.41 3.32 9.04
CA ALA A 156 7.73 2.36 9.90
C ALA A 156 8.17 0.91 9.66
N MET A 157 8.58 0.56 8.45
CA MET A 157 9.10 -0.77 8.13
C MET A 157 10.32 -1.14 8.99
N GLU A 158 11.17 -0.17 9.36
CA GLU A 158 12.32 -0.40 10.23
C GLU A 158 11.91 -0.78 11.67
N ARG A 159 10.68 -0.49 12.06
CA ARG A 159 10.09 -0.81 13.37
C ARG A 159 9.17 -2.02 13.32
N GLY A 160 9.10 -2.73 12.19
CA GLY A 160 8.26 -3.91 12.03
C GLY A 160 6.80 -3.63 11.69
N VAL A 161 6.45 -2.39 11.29
CA VAL A 161 5.12 -2.06 10.75
C VAL A 161 5.21 -2.11 9.23
N ARG A 162 4.38 -2.93 8.61
CA ARG A 162 4.40 -3.13 7.15
C ARG A 162 3.10 -2.63 6.54
N VAL A 163 3.15 -1.51 5.85
CA VAL A 163 2.01 -1.07 5.04
C VAL A 163 2.01 -1.90 3.75
N LEU A 164 1.02 -2.77 3.60
CA LEU A 164 0.91 -3.71 2.48
C LEU A 164 0.39 -3.01 1.22
N TRP A 165 -0.55 -2.09 1.38
CA TRP A 165 -1.04 -1.24 0.31
C TRP A 165 -1.67 0.06 0.82
N PHE A 166 -1.68 1.05 -0.08
CA PHE A 166 -2.49 2.26 -0.01
C PHE A 166 -3.50 2.17 -1.16
N ALA A 167 -4.79 2.14 -0.88
CA ALA A 167 -5.78 1.96 -1.93
C ALA A 167 -7.11 2.65 -1.65
N ASP A 168 -7.82 2.94 -2.73
CA ASP A 168 -9.26 3.16 -2.77
C ASP A 168 -9.84 2.50 -4.05
N GLU A 169 -11.08 2.81 -4.41
CA GLU A 169 -11.74 2.25 -5.60
C GLU A 169 -11.11 2.71 -6.93
N ARG A 170 -10.17 3.65 -6.94
CA ARG A 170 -9.59 4.24 -8.14
C ARG A 170 -8.13 3.92 -8.35
N GLU A 171 -7.40 3.74 -7.27
CA GLU A 171 -5.95 3.59 -7.35
C GLU A 171 -5.39 2.78 -6.18
N VAL A 172 -4.27 2.12 -6.43
CA VAL A 172 -3.55 1.30 -5.45
C VAL A 172 -2.05 1.53 -5.56
N LEU A 173 -1.36 1.50 -4.43
CA LEU A 173 0.11 1.45 -4.34
C LEU A 173 0.51 0.33 -3.39
N PHE A 174 1.33 -0.61 -3.87
CA PHE A 174 1.99 -1.64 -3.05
C PHE A 174 3.45 -1.24 -2.84
N PRO A 175 3.89 -0.90 -1.62
CA PRO A 175 5.31 -0.72 -1.32
C PRO A 175 5.96 -2.09 -1.07
N LEU A 176 6.80 -2.54 -2.02
CA LEU A 176 7.48 -3.83 -1.96
C LEU A 176 8.92 -3.64 -1.49
N ARG A 177 9.24 -4.15 -0.30
CA ARG A 177 10.62 -4.24 0.17
C ARG A 177 11.25 -5.53 -0.36
N GLY A 178 12.32 -5.40 -1.14
CA GLY A 178 13.06 -6.54 -1.68
C GLY A 178 13.88 -7.29 -0.62
N PRO A 179 14.11 -8.61 -0.79
CA PRO A 179 13.62 -9.44 -1.89
C PRO A 179 12.13 -9.76 -1.79
N ALA A 180 11.37 -9.46 -2.85
CA ALA A 180 9.93 -9.69 -2.89
C ALA A 180 9.42 -9.99 -4.30
N LYS A 181 8.34 -10.78 -4.37
CA LYS A 181 7.55 -11.04 -5.58
C LYS A 181 6.10 -10.68 -5.32
N LEU A 182 5.47 -10.02 -6.29
CA LEU A 182 4.06 -9.66 -6.26
C LEU A 182 3.39 -10.18 -7.53
N GLU A 183 2.37 -11.02 -7.37
CA GLU A 183 1.48 -11.41 -8.44
C GLU A 183 0.15 -10.67 -8.27
N LEU A 184 -0.31 -10.00 -9.31
CA LEU A 184 -1.56 -9.26 -9.36
C LEU A 184 -2.49 -9.96 -10.34
N ASP A 185 -3.64 -10.46 -9.87
CA ASP A 185 -4.73 -10.99 -10.71
C ASP A 185 -5.89 -10.00 -10.68
N PHE A 186 -6.11 -9.32 -11.78
CA PHE A 186 -7.14 -8.29 -11.95
C PHE A 186 -8.41 -8.90 -12.54
N GLU A 187 -9.57 -8.65 -11.96
CA GLU A 187 -10.84 -8.84 -12.68
C GLU A 187 -10.93 -7.86 -13.87
N ILE A 188 -10.56 -6.59 -13.61
CA ILE A 188 -10.44 -5.52 -14.60
C ILE A 188 -9.04 -4.92 -14.45
N PRO A 189 -8.14 -5.07 -15.44
CA PRO A 189 -6.81 -4.48 -15.37
C PRO A 189 -6.86 -2.96 -15.25
N PRO A 190 -5.91 -2.33 -14.53
CA PRO A 190 -5.80 -0.88 -14.47
C PRO A 190 -5.40 -0.30 -15.82
N SER A 191 -5.84 0.91 -16.12
CA SER A 191 -5.44 1.65 -17.32
C SER A 191 -3.97 2.07 -17.29
N VAL A 192 -3.42 2.22 -16.08
CA VAL A 192 -2.03 2.59 -15.84
C VAL A 192 -1.44 1.70 -14.75
N LEU A 193 -0.25 1.16 -15.02
CA LEU A 193 0.59 0.48 -14.04
C LEU A 193 1.97 1.11 -14.05
N SER A 194 2.47 1.58 -12.89
CA SER A 194 3.75 2.27 -12.80
C SER A 194 4.63 1.65 -11.72
N LEU A 195 5.94 1.62 -11.97
CA LEU A 195 6.94 1.23 -11.00
C LEU A 195 7.70 2.47 -10.50
N LEU A 196 7.75 2.64 -9.20
CA LEU A 196 8.33 3.81 -8.54
C LEU A 196 9.45 3.36 -7.58
N SER A 197 10.69 3.78 -7.80
CA SER A 197 11.72 3.55 -6.78
C SER A 197 11.47 4.48 -5.59
N LEU A 198 11.00 3.94 -4.48
CA LEU A 198 10.72 4.69 -3.23
C LEU A 198 11.99 4.87 -2.38
N THR A 199 13.08 4.19 -2.72
CA THR A 199 14.43 4.37 -2.16
C THR A 199 15.37 4.91 -3.25
N ALA A 200 16.59 5.25 -2.91
CA ALA A 200 17.57 5.81 -3.87
C ALA A 200 17.71 4.95 -5.13
N SER A 201 17.58 3.65 -5.00
CA SER A 201 17.44 2.72 -6.14
C SER A 201 16.81 1.41 -5.72
N CYS A 202 16.17 0.72 -6.69
CA CYS A 202 15.78 -0.67 -6.61
C CYS A 202 16.61 -1.48 -7.60
N GLN A 203 17.02 -2.70 -7.21
CA GLN A 203 17.81 -3.60 -8.07
C GLN A 203 17.05 -4.90 -8.29
N GLY A 204 17.35 -5.56 -9.43
CA GLY A 204 16.69 -6.79 -9.77
C GLY A 204 15.19 -6.61 -9.99
N VAL A 205 14.82 -5.51 -10.64
CA VAL A 205 13.42 -5.24 -10.92
C VAL A 205 13.01 -5.91 -12.22
N SER A 206 12.01 -6.77 -12.14
CA SER A 206 11.37 -7.41 -13.29
C SER A 206 9.87 -7.16 -13.25
N ILE A 207 9.24 -7.01 -14.41
CA ILE A 207 7.80 -6.96 -14.58
C ILE A 207 7.39 -7.68 -15.86
N GLU A 208 6.41 -8.56 -15.77
CA GLU A 208 5.90 -9.39 -16.86
C GLU A 208 4.42 -9.12 -17.16
N ASN A 209 4.00 -9.52 -18.36
CA ASN A 209 2.63 -9.39 -18.86
C ASN A 209 2.14 -7.94 -18.97
N VAL A 210 3.05 -7.06 -19.31
CA VAL A 210 2.81 -5.63 -19.57
C VAL A 210 3.36 -5.24 -20.94
N LYS A 211 2.94 -4.09 -21.45
CA LYS A 211 3.35 -3.60 -22.77
C LYS A 211 4.86 -3.36 -22.86
N TRP A 212 5.49 -2.93 -21.78
CA TRP A 212 6.93 -2.69 -21.71
C TRP A 212 7.50 -3.50 -20.54
N PRO A 213 7.83 -4.79 -20.76
CA PRO A 213 8.37 -5.63 -19.70
C PRO A 213 9.81 -5.22 -19.35
N LEU A 214 10.19 -5.53 -18.11
CA LEU A 214 11.55 -5.38 -17.61
C LEU A 214 12.07 -6.72 -17.16
N ASP A 215 13.38 -6.92 -17.30
CA ASP A 215 14.09 -8.09 -16.82
C ASP A 215 15.37 -7.66 -16.09
N ASP A 216 15.41 -7.92 -14.80
CA ASP A 216 16.58 -7.71 -13.91
C ASP A 216 17.22 -6.31 -14.00
N VAL A 217 16.44 -5.26 -14.08
CA VAL A 217 16.96 -3.90 -14.23
C VAL A 217 17.19 -3.20 -12.89
N LYS A 218 18.03 -2.15 -12.93
CA LYS A 218 18.14 -1.18 -11.85
C LYS A 218 17.25 0.02 -12.15
N LEU A 219 16.37 0.36 -11.21
CA LEU A 219 15.59 1.59 -11.23
C LEU A 219 16.14 2.57 -10.20
N ALA A 220 16.53 3.76 -10.66
CA ALA A 220 16.94 4.85 -9.78
C ALA A 220 15.73 5.72 -9.40
N GLN A 221 15.76 6.28 -8.20
CA GLN A 221 14.78 7.29 -7.79
C GLN A 221 14.80 8.49 -8.77
N GLY A 222 13.64 8.95 -9.20
CA GLY A 222 13.53 10.03 -10.18
C GLY A 222 13.72 9.61 -11.64
N SER A 223 13.92 8.30 -11.92
CA SER A 223 13.89 7.80 -13.30
C SER A 223 12.45 7.64 -13.76
N PRO A 224 12.00 8.29 -14.85
CA PRO A 224 10.63 8.18 -15.34
C PRO A 224 10.39 6.96 -16.25
N ARG A 225 11.35 6.06 -16.38
CA ARG A 225 11.33 4.96 -17.37
C ARG A 225 10.13 4.04 -17.26
N GLU A 226 9.58 3.87 -16.04
CA GLU A 226 8.59 2.84 -15.73
C GLU A 226 7.24 3.44 -15.31
N ILE A 227 6.98 4.64 -15.75
CA ILE A 227 5.69 5.31 -15.53
C ILE A 227 4.76 5.03 -16.71
N SER A 228 3.49 4.72 -16.39
CA SER A 228 2.40 4.52 -17.36
C SER A 228 2.55 3.28 -18.24
N ASN A 229 3.05 2.20 -17.70
CA ASN A 229 2.95 0.89 -18.35
C ASN A 229 1.49 0.41 -18.40
N VAL A 230 1.20 -0.57 -19.24
CA VAL A 230 -0.15 -1.09 -19.49
C VAL A 230 -0.15 -2.61 -19.34
N PRO A 231 -0.99 -3.19 -18.49
CA PRO A 231 -1.18 -4.64 -18.43
C PRO A 231 -1.68 -5.19 -19.77
N LEU A 232 -1.15 -6.34 -20.18
CA LEU A 232 -1.61 -7.05 -21.40
C LEU A 232 -2.68 -8.10 -21.12
N GLY A 233 -3.07 -8.26 -19.84
CA GLY A 233 -4.06 -9.23 -19.40
C GLY A 233 -4.31 -9.11 -17.90
N ARG A 234 -4.98 -10.12 -17.35
CA ARG A 234 -5.38 -10.12 -15.94
C ARG A 234 -4.22 -10.31 -14.98
N LEU A 235 -3.22 -11.10 -15.35
CA LEU A 235 -2.13 -11.48 -14.48
C LEU A 235 -0.87 -10.66 -14.80
N VAL A 236 -0.36 -9.95 -13.79
CA VAL A 236 0.92 -9.23 -13.84
C VAL A 236 1.82 -9.75 -12.73
N ARG A 237 3.10 -9.95 -13.02
CA ARG A 237 4.11 -10.33 -12.05
C ARG A 237 5.18 -9.27 -11.94
N VAL A 238 5.54 -8.95 -10.69
CA VAL A 238 6.59 -7.99 -10.37
C VAL A 238 7.56 -8.62 -9.39
N GLU A 239 8.85 -8.42 -9.62
CA GLU A 239 9.91 -8.85 -8.72
C GLU A 239 10.86 -7.69 -8.41
N VAL A 240 11.39 -7.65 -7.19
CA VAL A 240 12.44 -6.73 -6.76
C VAL A 240 13.40 -7.45 -5.81
N ARG A 241 14.73 -7.35 -6.07
CA ARG A 241 15.75 -7.98 -5.20
C ARG A 241 16.18 -7.09 -4.05
N SER A 242 16.28 -5.78 -4.24
CA SER A 242 16.65 -4.86 -3.16
C SER A 242 16.06 -3.47 -3.36
N GLY A 243 15.98 -2.71 -2.28
CA GLY A 243 15.29 -1.41 -2.22
C GLY A 243 13.81 -1.56 -1.87
N VAL A 244 13.07 -0.48 -1.95
CA VAL A 244 11.59 -0.47 -1.83
C VAL A 244 11.00 0.03 -3.14
N LEU A 245 10.28 -0.86 -3.81
CA LEU A 245 9.61 -0.60 -5.08
C LEU A 245 8.13 -0.32 -4.82
N GLY A 246 7.63 0.83 -5.27
CA GLY A 246 6.20 1.11 -5.34
C GLY A 246 5.61 0.54 -6.63
N VAL A 247 4.64 -0.35 -6.52
CA VAL A 247 3.83 -0.82 -7.66
C VAL A 247 2.50 -0.09 -7.60
N TYR A 248 2.29 0.86 -8.53
CA TYR A 248 1.13 1.72 -8.55
C TYR A 248 0.20 1.36 -9.72
N GLY A 249 -1.07 1.16 -9.42
CA GLY A 249 -2.13 0.92 -10.40
C GLY A 249 -3.22 1.98 -10.31
N LYS A 250 -3.74 2.42 -11.47
CA LYS A 250 -4.84 3.39 -11.54
C LYS A 250 -5.87 2.96 -12.57
N TRP A 251 -7.14 3.08 -12.19
CA TRP A 251 -8.30 2.88 -13.06
C TRP A 251 -8.90 4.24 -13.45
N GLU A 252 -9.18 4.44 -14.73
CA GLU A 252 -9.87 5.65 -15.19
C GLU A 252 -11.37 5.53 -14.92
N ASN A 253 -11.94 6.61 -14.38
CA ASN A 253 -13.37 6.91 -14.26
C ASN A 253 -14.31 5.74 -13.94
N GLY A 254 -14.31 5.29 -12.66
CA GLY A 254 -15.44 4.49 -12.15
C GLY A 254 -15.65 3.12 -12.81
N GLU A 255 -14.68 2.59 -13.56
CA GLU A 255 -14.71 1.24 -14.12
C GLU A 255 -14.66 0.12 -13.07
N TRP A 256 -14.66 0.50 -11.81
CA TRP A 256 -15.01 -0.41 -10.73
C TRP A 256 -16.49 -0.81 -10.77
N GLY A 257 -17.21 -0.56 -11.90
CA GLY A 257 -18.62 -0.91 -12.14
C GLY A 257 -19.32 -1.55 -10.95
N ILE A 258 -20.07 -0.77 -10.25
CA ILE A 258 -20.97 -1.22 -9.20
C ILE A 258 -22.14 -1.93 -9.86
#